data_ae57bb346975db969f99744b9808c469
#
_entry.id   ae57bb346975db969f99744b9808c469
#
_cell.length_a   1.000
_cell.length_b   1.000
_cell.length_c   1.000
_cell.angle_alpha   90.00
_cell.angle_beta   90.00
_cell.angle_gamma   90.00
#
_symmetry.space_group_name_H-M   'P 1'
#
loop_
_entity.id
_entity.type
_entity.pdbx_description
1 polymer ?
#
loop_
_entity_poly.entity_id
_entity_poly.type
_entity_poly.pdbx_seq_one_letter_code
_entity_poly.pdbx_strand_id
1 'polypeptide(L)'
;MNRLLFILLILLCSCANEVDILNPAPTVPVVYGLLSPEDSVHRVLVTRLFVADGNIDSIARLPDSLYFKNAEVFLELRTPKGYVIDRNKMEPIQIEDKEDGLFLTRPNMVFECRPFPSLAATYSSEIDYTITVSIPDLKISALARSRIPSIPALGLPVSMNGRNKIDLYEYQKNKVVIAHKSEEYTEFQLIFRYSEYRWDEWVDSEFVYHIKLAPREAPNTHGLPGGGGGEPPHIELDAPFLYNLVANRIKEDPQVSVRKFYNIELRIINADHDFWDYTWSFEYLTDFNEVNYSNVTNGYGLLSTYRIKTYPAYGLSWQSLDSLCRGTVTRHLNFKIW
;
A
#
# COMPACT_ATOMS: atom_id res chain seq x y z
N MET A 1 75.57 3.09 13.49
CA MET A 1 75.12 3.65 12.23
C MET A 1 74.10 2.76 11.50
N ASN A 2 74.29 1.46 11.41
CA ASN A 2 73.39 0.52 10.68
C ASN A 2 72.02 0.28 11.29
N ARG A 3 71.84 0.38 12.60
CA ARG A 3 70.55 0.16 13.23
C ARG A 3 69.54 1.30 13.01
N LEU A 4 70.01 2.53 12.91
CA LEU A 4 69.21 3.69 12.66
C LEU A 4 68.69 3.72 11.20
N LEU A 5 69.55 3.26 10.26
CA LEU A 5 69.19 3.16 8.84
C LEU A 5 68.13 2.09 8.60
N PHE A 6 68.10 1.00 9.38
CA PHE A 6 67.12 -0.08 9.28
C PHE A 6 65.77 0.34 9.82
N ILE A 7 65.72 1.14 10.89
CA ILE A 7 64.48 1.69 11.43
C ILE A 7 63.88 2.75 10.46
N LEU A 8 64.70 3.53 9.81
CA LEU A 8 64.26 4.51 8.81
C LEU A 8 63.70 3.81 7.55
N LEU A 9 64.25 2.63 7.18
CA LEU A 9 63.77 1.85 6.03
C LEU A 9 62.40 1.20 6.30
N ILE A 10 62.10 0.82 7.57
CA ILE A 10 60.82 0.23 7.96
C ILE A 10 59.73 1.28 7.99
N LEU A 11 60.04 2.54 8.30
CA LEU A 11 59.09 3.67 8.30
C LEU A 11 58.70 4.11 6.88
N LEU A 12 59.47 3.76 5.85
CA LEU A 12 59.15 4.05 4.44
C LEU A 12 58.29 2.99 3.78
N CYS A 13 58.06 1.83 4.43
CA CYS A 13 57.11 0.79 3.99
C CYS A 13 55.73 0.95 4.59
N SER A 14 55.31 2.15 4.95
CA SER A 14 53.91 2.46 5.16
C SER A 14 53.22 2.43 3.78
N CYS A 15 52.88 1.24 3.34
CA CYS A 15 51.88 1.09 2.29
C CYS A 15 50.62 1.85 2.76
N ALA A 16 50.33 2.96 2.12
CA ALA A 16 48.98 3.48 2.10
C ALA A 16 48.11 2.37 1.49
N ASN A 17 47.55 1.53 2.34
CA ASN A 17 46.39 0.76 1.96
C ASN A 17 45.25 1.79 1.79
N GLU A 18 45.28 2.53 0.69
CA GLU A 18 44.05 3.05 0.12
C GLU A 18 43.27 1.82 -0.30
N VAL A 19 42.51 1.27 0.64
CA VAL A 19 41.42 0.38 0.30
C VAL A 19 40.49 1.28 -0.48
N ASP A 20 40.51 1.14 -1.79
CA ASP A 20 39.52 1.76 -2.68
C ASP A 20 38.18 1.10 -2.35
N ILE A 21 37.53 1.64 -1.32
CA ILE A 21 36.19 1.21 -0.85
C ILE A 21 35.14 1.50 -1.93
N LEU A 22 35.53 2.27 -2.92
CA LEU A 22 34.73 2.66 -4.09
C LEU A 22 35.19 1.86 -5.33
N ASN A 23 35.18 0.56 -5.22
CA ASN A 23 34.89 -0.23 -6.40
C ASN A 23 33.56 0.32 -6.95
N PRO A 24 33.45 0.76 -8.24
CA PRO A 24 32.23 1.38 -8.71
C PRO A 24 31.06 0.47 -8.33
N ALA A 25 30.24 0.93 -7.38
CA ALA A 25 29.18 0.10 -6.86
C ALA A 25 28.36 -0.38 -8.04
N PRO A 26 28.03 -1.67 -8.11
CA PRO A 26 27.31 -2.20 -9.25
C PRO A 26 26.06 -1.34 -9.43
N THR A 27 25.90 -0.81 -10.62
CA THR A 27 24.68 -0.07 -10.97
C THR A 27 23.50 -1.04 -10.90
N VAL A 28 22.62 -0.87 -9.92
CA VAL A 28 21.52 -1.78 -9.64
C VAL A 28 20.20 -1.08 -9.96
N PRO A 29 19.29 -1.72 -10.70
CA PRO A 29 17.94 -1.17 -10.93
C PRO A 29 17.14 -1.15 -9.64
N VAL A 30 16.40 -0.07 -9.45
CA VAL A 30 15.38 0.07 -8.39
C VAL A 30 14.03 0.17 -9.08
N VAL A 31 13.13 -0.76 -8.76
CA VAL A 31 11.84 -0.90 -9.44
C VAL A 31 10.72 -0.73 -8.43
N TYR A 32 9.82 0.22 -8.66
CA TYR A 32 8.61 0.39 -7.86
C TYR A 32 7.37 0.38 -8.74
N GLY A 33 6.45 -0.52 -8.43
CA GLY A 33 5.15 -0.60 -9.09
C GLY A 33 4.08 -1.08 -8.13
N LEU A 34 2.98 -0.33 -8.07
CA LEU A 34 1.76 -0.73 -7.38
C LEU A 34 0.65 -0.75 -8.42
N LEU A 35 0.23 -1.93 -8.83
CA LEU A 35 -0.60 -2.15 -10.01
C LEU A 35 -1.95 -2.76 -9.63
N SER A 36 -3.02 -2.30 -10.26
CA SER A 36 -4.34 -2.91 -10.15
C SER A 36 -4.87 -3.34 -11.52
N PRO A 37 -5.47 -4.53 -11.64
CA PRO A 37 -6.14 -4.93 -12.88
C PRO A 37 -7.25 -3.97 -13.33
N GLU A 38 -7.81 -3.22 -12.40
CA GLU A 38 -8.88 -2.25 -12.60
C GLU A 38 -8.38 -0.87 -13.06
N ASP A 39 -7.06 -0.62 -13.00
CA ASP A 39 -6.49 0.66 -13.44
C ASP A 39 -6.59 0.83 -14.95
N SER A 40 -6.82 2.03 -15.41
CA SER A 40 -6.84 2.38 -16.84
C SER A 40 -5.45 2.44 -17.46
N VAL A 41 -4.41 2.56 -16.61
CA VAL A 41 -3.01 2.72 -16.99
C VAL A 41 -2.13 2.12 -15.91
N HIS A 42 -1.14 1.34 -16.29
CA HIS A 42 -0.11 0.82 -15.38
C HIS A 42 1.15 1.67 -15.45
N ARG A 43 1.68 2.06 -14.28
CA ARG A 43 2.91 2.84 -14.16
C ARG A 43 3.91 2.15 -13.26
N VAL A 44 5.18 2.16 -13.70
CA VAL A 44 6.30 1.60 -12.94
C VAL A 44 7.44 2.61 -12.95
N LEU A 45 7.95 2.89 -11.77
CA LEU A 45 9.18 3.69 -11.61
C LEU A 45 10.38 2.76 -11.73
N VAL A 46 11.30 3.09 -12.63
CA VAL A 46 12.59 2.40 -12.73
C VAL A 46 13.70 3.43 -12.59
N THR A 47 14.45 3.32 -11.52
CA THR A 47 15.58 4.21 -11.24
C THR A 47 16.84 3.41 -11.03
N ARG A 48 17.93 4.11 -10.80
CA ARG A 48 19.24 3.56 -10.52
C ARG A 48 19.57 3.72 -9.04
N LEU A 49 20.03 2.65 -8.39
CA LEU A 49 20.75 2.79 -7.14
C LEU A 49 22.11 3.42 -7.46
N PHE A 50 22.45 4.49 -6.79
CA PHE A 50 23.74 5.14 -6.95
C PHE A 50 24.48 5.23 -5.61
N VAL A 51 25.79 5.09 -5.68
CA VAL A 51 26.70 5.39 -4.57
C VAL A 51 27.39 6.69 -4.93
N ALA A 52 27.38 7.64 -4.02
CA ALA A 52 27.93 8.96 -4.25
C ALA A 52 29.20 9.20 -3.45
N ASP A 53 30.24 9.64 -4.15
CA ASP A 53 31.37 10.32 -3.55
C ASP A 53 31.00 11.79 -3.41
N GLY A 54 30.68 12.27 -2.19
CA GLY A 54 30.36 13.66 -1.94
C GLY A 54 28.95 13.92 -1.46
N ASN A 55 28.38 15.07 -1.86
CA ASN A 55 27.07 15.49 -1.40
C ASN A 55 25.96 14.72 -2.13
N ILE A 56 25.37 13.75 -1.41
CA ILE A 56 24.28 12.87 -1.90
C ILE A 56 23.11 13.70 -2.42
N ASP A 57 22.75 14.81 -1.75
CA ASP A 57 21.62 15.65 -2.13
C ASP A 57 21.80 16.29 -3.51
N SER A 58 23.03 16.65 -3.86
CA SER A 58 23.34 17.22 -5.16
C SER A 58 23.24 16.18 -6.27
N ILE A 59 23.71 14.98 -6.01
CA ILE A 59 23.71 13.88 -6.99
C ILE A 59 22.29 13.33 -7.18
N ALA A 60 21.50 13.23 -6.12
CA ALA A 60 20.10 12.80 -6.18
C ALA A 60 19.18 13.71 -7.02
N ARG A 61 19.67 14.89 -7.37
CA ARG A 61 18.95 15.85 -8.24
C ARG A 61 19.40 15.83 -9.71
N LEU A 62 20.35 14.97 -10.06
CA LEU A 62 20.81 14.83 -11.44
C LEU A 62 20.04 13.71 -12.17
N PRO A 63 19.39 13.98 -13.31
CA PRO A 63 18.65 12.97 -14.08
C PRO A 63 19.52 11.76 -14.46
N ASP A 64 20.74 12.01 -14.91
CA ASP A 64 21.69 10.96 -15.32
C ASP A 64 22.13 10.05 -14.15
N SER A 65 21.99 10.51 -12.91
CA SER A 65 22.26 9.69 -11.71
C SER A 65 21.07 8.80 -11.34
N LEU A 66 19.84 9.23 -11.66
CA LEU A 66 18.64 8.53 -11.27
C LEU A 66 18.07 7.62 -12.36
N TYR A 67 18.17 8.01 -13.63
CA TYR A 67 17.50 7.29 -14.71
C TYR A 67 18.46 6.59 -15.66
N PHE A 68 18.03 5.45 -16.20
CA PHE A 68 18.73 4.76 -17.27
C PHE A 68 18.29 5.35 -18.63
N LYS A 69 19.25 5.60 -19.52
CA LYS A 69 18.96 6.18 -20.84
C LYS A 69 18.23 5.19 -21.76
N ASN A 70 18.61 3.91 -21.69
CA ASN A 70 18.18 2.85 -22.62
C ASN A 70 17.56 1.67 -21.86
N ALA A 71 16.72 1.92 -20.84
CA ALA A 71 16.00 0.85 -20.19
C ALA A 71 14.81 0.39 -21.03
N GLU A 72 14.68 -0.90 -21.21
CA GLU A 72 13.50 -1.55 -21.79
C GLU A 72 12.73 -2.22 -20.65
N VAL A 73 11.46 -1.85 -20.51
CA VAL A 73 10.59 -2.35 -19.46
C VAL A 73 9.38 -3.04 -20.10
N PHE A 74 9.08 -4.24 -19.61
CA PHE A 74 7.94 -5.02 -20.07
C PHE A 74 7.10 -5.42 -18.87
N LEU A 75 5.79 -5.26 -18.99
CA LEU A 75 4.80 -5.87 -18.13
C LEU A 75 4.30 -7.16 -18.78
N GLU A 76 4.33 -8.25 -18.05
CA GLU A 76 3.88 -9.56 -18.50
C GLU A 76 2.81 -10.09 -17.58
N LEU A 77 1.82 -10.73 -18.18
CA LEU A 77 0.82 -11.50 -17.51
C LEU A 77 1.24 -12.98 -17.53
N ARG A 78 1.41 -13.60 -16.37
CA ARG A 78 1.94 -14.97 -16.27
C ARG A 78 1.05 -15.87 -15.44
N THR A 79 1.03 -17.15 -15.82
CA THR A 79 0.46 -18.19 -14.95
C THR A 79 1.37 -18.44 -13.75
N PRO A 80 0.88 -19.07 -12.66
CA PRO A 80 1.72 -19.49 -11.52
C PRO A 80 2.89 -20.40 -11.93
N LYS A 81 2.73 -21.16 -13.02
CA LYS A 81 3.80 -22.00 -13.60
C LYS A 81 4.83 -21.21 -14.42
N GLY A 82 4.65 -19.89 -14.55
CA GLY A 82 5.59 -18.99 -15.25
C GLY A 82 5.35 -18.84 -16.76
N TYR A 83 4.32 -19.47 -17.34
CA TYR A 83 4.00 -19.28 -18.76
C TYR A 83 3.47 -17.87 -19.00
N VAL A 84 4.03 -17.17 -19.99
CA VAL A 84 3.58 -15.85 -20.42
C VAL A 84 2.25 -16.00 -21.15
N ILE A 85 1.23 -15.31 -20.67
CA ILE A 85 -0.10 -15.23 -21.31
C ILE A 85 -0.13 -14.04 -22.25
N ASP A 86 0.38 -12.89 -21.81
CA ASP A 86 0.41 -11.65 -22.57
C ASP A 86 1.60 -10.78 -22.14
N ARG A 87 2.02 -9.85 -23.01
CA ARG A 87 3.20 -9.00 -22.77
C ARG A 87 3.03 -7.64 -23.41
N ASN A 88 3.18 -6.58 -22.62
CA ASN A 88 3.17 -5.20 -23.08
C ASN A 88 4.53 -4.54 -22.84
N LYS A 89 5.05 -3.85 -23.86
CA LYS A 89 6.17 -2.93 -23.66
C LYS A 89 5.66 -1.68 -22.96
N MET A 90 6.38 -1.22 -21.96
CA MET A 90 6.08 0.02 -21.27
C MET A 90 6.93 1.14 -21.85
N GLU A 91 6.30 2.26 -22.15
CA GLU A 91 6.98 3.41 -22.74
C GLU A 91 7.35 4.43 -21.66
N PRO A 92 8.54 5.03 -21.73
CA PRO A 92 8.94 6.06 -20.78
C PRO A 92 8.13 7.33 -21.00
N ILE A 93 7.53 7.86 -19.95
CA ILE A 93 6.80 9.12 -19.95
C ILE A 93 7.27 10.00 -18.80
N GLN A 94 7.09 11.30 -18.94
CA GLN A 94 7.28 12.26 -17.88
C GLN A 94 5.94 12.59 -17.22
N ILE A 95 5.90 12.54 -15.88
CA ILE A 95 4.73 12.95 -15.10
C ILE A 95 5.08 14.15 -14.22
N GLU A 96 4.09 14.98 -13.90
CA GLU A 96 4.30 16.26 -13.20
C GLU A 96 3.81 16.27 -11.74
N ASP A 97 3.21 15.19 -11.30
CA ASP A 97 2.49 15.06 -10.02
C ASP A 97 3.37 14.61 -8.83
N LYS A 98 4.68 14.81 -8.91
CA LYS A 98 5.59 14.51 -7.81
C LYS A 98 5.77 15.71 -6.89
N GLU A 99 5.56 15.48 -5.60
CA GLU A 99 5.85 16.48 -4.56
C GLU A 99 7.36 16.77 -4.44
N ASP A 100 7.68 17.98 -4.02
CA ASP A 100 9.08 18.40 -3.78
C ASP A 100 9.68 17.60 -2.61
N GLY A 101 10.91 17.15 -2.78
CA GLY A 101 11.62 16.33 -1.81
C GLY A 101 13.12 16.33 -2.02
N LEU A 102 13.80 15.34 -1.42
CA LEU A 102 15.25 15.16 -1.55
C LEU A 102 15.67 14.84 -2.98
N PHE A 103 14.91 13.96 -3.65
CA PHE A 103 15.19 13.52 -5.00
C PHE A 103 14.66 14.50 -6.05
N LEU A 104 15.24 14.40 -7.25
CA LEU A 104 14.82 15.20 -8.40
C LEU A 104 13.29 15.18 -8.58
N THR A 105 12.69 16.37 -8.60
CA THR A 105 11.25 16.52 -8.82
C THR A 105 10.93 16.48 -10.32
N ARG A 106 11.76 17.13 -11.15
CA ARG A 106 11.58 17.20 -12.60
C ARG A 106 12.92 17.00 -13.33
N PRO A 107 12.95 16.15 -14.38
CA PRO A 107 11.85 15.31 -14.88
C PRO A 107 11.55 14.13 -13.94
N ASN A 108 10.27 13.84 -13.68
CA ASN A 108 9.84 12.62 -13.02
C ASN A 108 9.47 11.59 -14.10
N MET A 109 10.36 10.65 -14.37
CA MET A 109 10.21 9.66 -15.43
C MET A 109 9.65 8.37 -14.88
N VAL A 110 8.60 7.87 -15.50
CA VAL A 110 8.02 6.55 -15.22
C VAL A 110 7.82 5.79 -16.53
N PHE A 111 7.68 4.48 -16.43
CA PHE A 111 7.30 3.63 -17.56
C PHE A 111 5.81 3.35 -17.49
N GLU A 112 5.10 3.53 -18.59
CA GLU A 112 3.65 3.41 -18.67
C GLU A 112 3.22 2.44 -19.77
N CYS A 113 2.19 1.64 -19.51
CA CYS A 113 1.48 0.89 -20.53
C CYS A 113 -0.02 0.82 -20.22
N ARG A 114 -0.81 0.47 -21.24
CA ARG A 114 -2.21 0.13 -21.04
C ARG A 114 -2.32 -1.25 -20.40
N PRO A 115 -3.33 -1.47 -19.54
CA PRO A 115 -3.58 -2.78 -18.96
C PRO A 115 -3.96 -3.81 -20.03
N PHE A 116 -3.82 -5.07 -19.68
CA PHE A 116 -4.25 -6.16 -20.53
C PHE A 116 -5.78 -6.17 -20.63
N PRO A 117 -6.36 -6.19 -21.83
CA PRO A 117 -7.81 -6.15 -21.99
C PRO A 117 -8.46 -7.37 -21.33
N SER A 118 -9.43 -7.15 -20.46
CA SER A 118 -10.38 -8.11 -19.90
C SER A 118 -9.84 -9.34 -19.14
N LEU A 119 -8.63 -9.83 -19.41
CA LEU A 119 -8.10 -11.05 -18.81
C LEU A 119 -7.84 -10.90 -17.31
N ALA A 120 -7.27 -9.79 -16.91
CA ALA A 120 -6.90 -9.54 -15.51
C ALA A 120 -8.13 -9.34 -14.59
N ALA A 121 -9.24 -8.84 -15.11
CA ALA A 121 -10.47 -8.68 -14.35
C ALA A 121 -11.24 -10.00 -14.17
N THR A 122 -11.05 -10.96 -15.06
CA THR A 122 -11.81 -12.21 -15.10
C THR A 122 -11.12 -13.35 -14.35
N TYR A 123 -9.78 -13.35 -14.31
CA TYR A 123 -9.00 -14.38 -13.64
C TYR A 123 -8.64 -13.94 -12.22
N SER A 124 -9.26 -14.59 -11.24
CA SER A 124 -8.90 -14.45 -9.84
C SER A 124 -7.60 -15.19 -9.51
N SER A 125 -6.81 -14.69 -8.60
CA SER A 125 -5.75 -15.33 -7.78
C SER A 125 -4.78 -16.35 -8.43
N GLU A 126 -4.89 -16.67 -9.71
CA GLU A 126 -4.02 -17.62 -10.40
C GLU A 126 -3.13 -16.96 -11.48
N ILE A 127 -3.04 -15.65 -11.47
CA ILE A 127 -2.27 -14.90 -12.45
C ILE A 127 -1.36 -13.93 -11.72
N ASP A 128 -0.13 -13.80 -12.23
CA ASP A 128 0.86 -12.89 -11.71
C ASP A 128 1.18 -11.81 -12.75
N TYR A 129 1.35 -10.59 -12.28
CA TYR A 129 2.08 -9.57 -13.01
C TYR A 129 3.58 -9.78 -12.80
N THR A 130 4.33 -9.65 -13.88
CA THR A 130 5.79 -9.69 -13.85
C THR A 130 6.35 -8.50 -14.59
N ILE A 131 7.21 -7.73 -13.95
CA ILE A 131 7.98 -6.66 -14.59
C ILE A 131 9.36 -7.21 -14.91
N THR A 132 9.75 -7.07 -16.19
CA THR A 132 11.10 -7.35 -16.64
C THR A 132 11.75 -6.05 -17.07
N VAL A 133 12.86 -5.71 -16.47
CA VAL A 133 13.70 -4.56 -16.82
C VAL A 133 14.97 -5.07 -17.48
N SER A 134 15.29 -4.55 -18.66
CA SER A 134 16.55 -4.82 -19.36
C SER A 134 17.27 -3.50 -19.63
N ILE A 135 18.57 -3.48 -19.37
CA ILE A 135 19.45 -2.35 -19.63
C ILE A 135 20.59 -2.87 -20.51
N PRO A 136 20.38 -2.92 -21.85
CA PRO A 136 21.29 -3.61 -22.77
C PRO A 136 22.72 -3.11 -22.70
N ASP A 137 22.92 -1.80 -22.59
CA ASP A 137 24.24 -1.17 -22.57
C ASP A 137 25.09 -1.63 -21.37
N LEU A 138 24.44 -1.98 -20.26
CA LEU A 138 25.09 -2.43 -19.03
C LEU A 138 25.01 -3.95 -18.86
N LYS A 139 24.31 -4.66 -19.74
CA LYS A 139 24.02 -6.10 -19.62
C LYS A 139 23.37 -6.46 -18.29
N ILE A 140 22.52 -5.58 -17.78
CA ILE A 140 21.79 -5.76 -16.53
C ILE A 140 20.35 -6.13 -16.86
N SER A 141 19.80 -7.06 -16.09
CA SER A 141 18.37 -7.37 -16.11
C SER A 141 17.86 -7.54 -14.69
N ALA A 142 16.66 -7.01 -14.42
CA ALA A 142 15.95 -7.22 -13.16
C ALA A 142 14.55 -7.77 -13.44
N LEU A 143 14.01 -8.49 -12.47
CA LEU A 143 12.71 -9.10 -12.57
C LEU A 143 11.98 -8.95 -11.23
N ALA A 144 10.73 -8.53 -11.28
CA ALA A 144 9.84 -8.50 -10.14
C ALA A 144 8.54 -9.23 -10.49
N ARG A 145 7.95 -9.92 -9.54
CA ARG A 145 6.70 -10.68 -9.72
C ARG A 145 5.76 -10.42 -8.55
N SER A 146 4.49 -10.24 -8.85
CA SER A 146 3.43 -10.03 -7.87
C SER A 146 2.18 -10.78 -8.29
N ARG A 147 1.57 -11.49 -7.34
CA ARG A 147 0.33 -12.22 -7.57
C ARG A 147 -0.85 -11.26 -7.49
N ILE A 148 -1.74 -11.31 -8.50
CA ILE A 148 -2.96 -10.53 -8.47
C ILE A 148 -3.88 -11.07 -7.36
N PRO A 149 -4.25 -10.23 -6.36
CA PRO A 149 -5.08 -10.67 -5.26
C PRO A 149 -6.52 -10.98 -5.70
N SER A 150 -7.23 -11.67 -4.85
CA SER A 150 -8.65 -11.96 -5.07
C SER A 150 -9.48 -10.67 -5.07
N ILE A 151 -10.63 -10.71 -5.74
CA ILE A 151 -11.60 -9.61 -5.66
C ILE A 151 -12.12 -9.53 -4.21
N PRO A 152 -12.01 -8.36 -3.55
CA PRO A 152 -12.51 -8.22 -2.20
C PRO A 152 -13.99 -8.53 -2.10
N ALA A 153 -14.37 -9.35 -1.14
CA ALA A 153 -15.76 -9.74 -0.90
C ALA A 153 -16.20 -9.31 0.49
N LEU A 154 -17.35 -8.66 0.56
CA LEU A 154 -18.08 -8.45 1.79
C LEU A 154 -18.86 -9.72 2.08
N GLY A 155 -18.58 -10.39 3.20
CA GLY A 155 -19.49 -11.41 3.70
C GLY A 155 -20.83 -10.74 3.97
N LEU A 156 -21.94 -11.36 3.55
CA LEU A 156 -23.28 -10.77 3.67
C LEU A 156 -23.46 -10.23 5.10
N PRO A 157 -23.62 -8.92 5.28
CA PRO A 157 -23.98 -8.41 6.57
C PRO A 157 -25.39 -8.92 6.89
N VAL A 158 -25.50 -9.66 7.96
CA VAL A 158 -26.76 -10.19 8.48
C VAL A 158 -27.77 -9.07 8.75
N SER A 159 -27.31 -7.81 8.70
CA SER A 159 -28.08 -6.62 9.05
C SER A 159 -28.36 -5.64 7.91
N MET A 160 -28.21 -6.05 6.66
CA MET A 160 -28.66 -5.24 5.53
C MET A 160 -30.08 -5.64 5.11
N ASN A 161 -31.04 -4.83 5.46
CA ASN A 161 -32.45 -5.07 5.14
C ASN A 161 -32.81 -4.67 3.70
N GLY A 162 -32.17 -5.20 2.69
CA GLY A 162 -32.55 -5.05 1.26
C GLY A 162 -32.67 -3.61 0.71
N ARG A 163 -32.44 -2.58 1.51
CA ARG A 163 -32.63 -1.16 1.18
C ARG A 163 -31.35 -0.33 1.27
N ASN A 164 -30.19 -0.94 1.16
CA ASN A 164 -28.89 -0.26 1.36
C ASN A 164 -28.82 0.48 2.71
N LYS A 165 -29.35 -0.12 3.77
CA LYS A 165 -29.32 0.42 5.12
C LYS A 165 -28.65 -0.54 6.08
N ILE A 166 -27.75 -0.01 6.89
CA ILE A 166 -27.12 -0.73 8.00
C ILE A 166 -28.03 -0.65 9.21
N ASP A 167 -28.28 -1.78 9.81
CA ASP A 167 -29.13 -1.92 11.00
C ASP A 167 -28.27 -2.28 12.21
N LEU A 168 -27.64 -1.26 12.78
CA LEU A 168 -26.78 -1.34 13.97
C LEU A 168 -27.33 -0.34 15.00
N TYR A 169 -28.10 -0.80 15.99
CA TYR A 169 -28.60 0.08 17.04
C TYR A 169 -28.26 -0.45 18.44
N GLU A 170 -28.24 0.44 19.41
CA GLU A 170 -27.98 0.07 20.80
C GLU A 170 -28.93 -1.08 21.20
N TYR A 171 -28.37 -2.08 21.88
CA TYR A 171 -29.05 -3.29 22.36
C TYR A 171 -29.28 -4.42 21.34
N GLN A 172 -28.85 -4.27 20.08
CA GLN A 172 -28.93 -5.35 19.11
C GLN A 172 -27.57 -6.00 18.86
N LYS A 173 -27.57 -7.34 18.71
CA LYS A 173 -26.36 -8.12 18.40
C LYS A 173 -26.10 -8.26 16.90
N ASN A 174 -26.59 -7.34 16.10
CA ASN A 174 -26.32 -7.35 14.66
C ASN A 174 -24.86 -6.96 14.41
N LYS A 175 -24.26 -7.63 13.44
CA LYS A 175 -22.88 -7.41 13.04
C LYS A 175 -22.79 -7.33 11.54
N VAL A 176 -21.90 -6.49 11.03
CA VAL A 176 -21.43 -6.54 9.67
C VAL A 176 -20.14 -7.37 9.65
N VAL A 177 -20.14 -8.46 8.93
CA VAL A 177 -18.98 -9.36 8.85
C VAL A 177 -18.28 -9.16 7.52
N ILE A 178 -16.98 -8.94 7.56
CA ILE A 178 -16.13 -8.77 6.39
C ILE A 178 -15.23 -9.99 6.32
N ALA A 179 -15.42 -10.80 5.28
CA ALA A 179 -14.57 -11.96 5.05
C ALA A 179 -13.19 -11.53 4.53
N HIS A 180 -12.17 -12.18 5.05
CA HIS A 180 -10.78 -11.96 4.67
C HIS A 180 -10.18 -13.27 4.17
N LYS A 181 -9.44 -13.21 3.06
CA LYS A 181 -8.67 -14.35 2.56
C LYS A 181 -7.29 -14.36 3.23
N SER A 182 -6.94 -15.45 3.87
CA SER A 182 -5.79 -15.50 4.78
C SER A 182 -4.43 -15.22 4.15
N GLU A 183 -4.28 -15.44 2.84
CA GLU A 183 -3.00 -15.31 2.11
C GLU A 183 -2.73 -13.89 1.58
N GLU A 184 -3.68 -12.97 1.77
CA GLU A 184 -3.62 -11.62 1.21
C GLU A 184 -3.63 -10.58 2.32
N TYR A 185 -2.96 -9.45 2.10
CA TYR A 185 -3.18 -8.26 2.91
C TYR A 185 -4.59 -7.73 2.63
N THR A 186 -5.31 -7.36 3.67
CA THR A 186 -6.62 -6.73 3.52
C THR A 186 -6.69 -5.48 4.37
N GLU A 187 -7.03 -4.37 3.73
CA GLU A 187 -7.38 -3.14 4.41
C GLU A 187 -8.86 -2.86 4.24
N PHE A 188 -9.54 -2.66 5.35
CA PHE A 188 -10.90 -2.22 5.38
C PHE A 188 -10.97 -0.75 5.75
N GLN A 189 -11.72 0.02 4.97
CA GLN A 189 -11.97 1.43 5.19
C GLN A 189 -13.47 1.66 5.39
N LEU A 190 -13.82 2.28 6.51
CA LEU A 190 -15.15 2.79 6.78
C LEU A 190 -15.10 4.32 6.62
N ILE A 191 -15.84 4.84 5.65
CA ILE A 191 -15.93 6.26 5.36
C ILE A 191 -17.30 6.73 5.85
N PHE A 192 -17.30 7.54 6.90
CA PHE A 192 -18.51 8.09 7.51
C PHE A 192 -18.69 9.52 7.04
N ARG A 193 -19.79 9.80 6.31
CA ARG A 193 -20.08 11.12 5.74
C ARG A 193 -21.22 11.80 6.46
N TYR A 194 -20.99 13.05 6.79
CA TYR A 194 -21.95 13.89 7.49
C TYR A 194 -21.76 15.35 7.09
N SER A 195 -22.68 16.24 7.46
CA SER A 195 -22.46 17.68 7.39
C SER A 195 -22.70 18.33 8.74
N GLU A 196 -22.09 19.48 8.91
CA GLU A 196 -22.17 20.32 10.09
C GLU A 196 -22.76 21.68 9.72
N TYR A 197 -23.76 22.14 10.49
CA TYR A 197 -24.29 23.48 10.34
C TYR A 197 -23.54 24.43 11.29
N ARG A 198 -22.75 25.32 10.70
CA ARG A 198 -21.94 26.32 11.39
C ARG A 198 -21.95 27.64 10.60
N TRP A 199 -21.94 28.76 11.31
CA TRP A 199 -21.96 30.11 10.70
C TRP A 199 -23.03 30.29 9.61
N ASP A 200 -24.23 29.74 9.86
CA ASP A 200 -25.34 29.77 8.93
C ASP A 200 -25.16 29.01 7.60
N GLU A 201 -24.16 28.13 7.52
CA GLU A 201 -23.85 27.29 6.36
C GLU A 201 -23.73 25.82 6.72
N TRP A 202 -24.05 24.95 5.73
CA TRP A 202 -23.76 23.54 5.81
C TRP A 202 -22.37 23.25 5.25
N VAL A 203 -21.53 22.60 6.04
CA VAL A 203 -20.18 22.19 5.66
C VAL A 203 -20.13 20.67 5.66
N ASP A 204 -19.83 20.09 4.50
CA ASP A 204 -19.64 18.65 4.38
C ASP A 204 -18.36 18.21 5.04
N SER A 205 -18.45 17.08 5.74
CA SER A 205 -17.36 16.50 6.51
C SER A 205 -17.35 15.00 6.39
N GLU A 206 -16.19 14.40 6.50
CA GLU A 206 -16.05 12.94 6.56
C GLU A 206 -14.88 12.55 7.47
N PHE A 207 -14.91 11.31 7.94
CA PHE A 207 -13.72 10.65 8.46
C PHE A 207 -13.59 9.25 7.87
N VAL A 208 -12.34 8.80 7.76
CA VAL A 208 -12.01 7.45 7.33
C VAL A 208 -11.43 6.69 8.51
N TYR A 209 -11.94 5.50 8.73
CA TYR A 209 -11.39 4.55 9.70
C TYR A 209 -10.81 3.35 8.97
N HIS A 210 -9.58 3.03 9.28
CA HIS A 210 -8.83 1.96 8.65
C HIS A 210 -8.63 0.80 9.61
N ILE A 211 -8.88 -0.42 9.14
CA ILE A 211 -8.49 -1.66 9.82
C ILE A 211 -7.61 -2.43 8.84
N LYS A 212 -6.37 -2.65 9.25
CA LYS A 212 -5.39 -3.41 8.46
C LYS A 212 -5.32 -4.84 9.01
N LEU A 213 -5.45 -5.81 8.14
CA LEU A 213 -5.33 -7.23 8.45
C LEU A 213 -4.10 -7.79 7.75
N ALA A 214 -3.17 -8.28 8.54
CA ALA A 214 -1.98 -8.96 8.04
C ALA A 214 -2.37 -10.24 7.29
N PRO A 215 -1.64 -10.62 6.23
CA PRO A 215 -1.70 -11.95 5.68
C PRO A 215 -1.40 -12.95 6.81
N ARG A 216 -2.17 -14.01 6.89
CA ARG A 216 -1.81 -15.13 7.76
C ARG A 216 -1.03 -16.12 6.89
N GLU A 217 0.16 -16.43 7.32
CA GLU A 217 0.84 -17.61 6.78
C GLU A 217 -0.11 -18.80 6.91
N ALA A 218 -0.21 -19.61 5.85
CA ALA A 218 -0.87 -20.92 5.93
C ALA A 218 -0.31 -21.56 7.23
N PRO A 219 -1.15 -22.15 8.08
CA PRO A 219 -0.71 -22.60 9.39
C PRO A 219 0.46 -23.56 9.21
N ASN A 220 1.67 -23.04 9.31
CA ASN A 220 2.83 -23.86 9.56
C ASN A 220 2.49 -24.62 10.83
N THR A 221 2.50 -25.92 10.75
CA THR A 221 2.16 -26.90 11.78
C THR A 221 3.04 -26.79 13.03
N HIS A 222 3.58 -25.64 13.34
CA HIS A 222 4.35 -25.35 14.53
C HIS A 222 3.56 -24.51 15.53
N GLY A 223 2.65 -25.24 16.22
CA GLY A 223 2.46 -25.03 17.66
C GLY A 223 1.82 -23.74 18.16
N LEU A 224 0.92 -23.08 17.45
CA LEU A 224 0.01 -22.13 18.11
C LEU A 224 -1.36 -22.81 18.33
N PRO A 225 -1.92 -22.78 19.55
CA PRO A 225 -3.20 -23.41 19.84
C PRO A 225 -4.33 -22.63 19.16
N GLY A 226 -4.96 -23.23 18.16
CA GLY A 226 -6.10 -22.67 17.43
C GLY A 226 -6.35 -23.24 16.05
N GLY A 227 -5.62 -24.26 15.64
CA GLY A 227 -5.78 -24.93 14.34
C GLY A 227 -6.88 -25.99 14.36
N GLY A 228 -8.11 -25.64 14.54
CA GLY A 228 -9.25 -26.53 14.35
C GLY A 228 -10.33 -25.72 13.69
N GLY A 229 -10.73 -26.05 12.45
CA GLY A 229 -11.97 -25.68 11.76
C GLY A 229 -12.60 -24.32 12.05
N GLY A 230 -11.79 -23.32 12.38
CA GLY A 230 -12.26 -22.00 12.78
C GLY A 230 -12.79 -21.21 11.58
N GLU A 231 -13.76 -20.38 11.84
CA GLU A 231 -14.27 -19.40 10.87
C GLU A 231 -13.12 -18.62 10.24
N PRO A 232 -13.20 -18.30 8.95
CA PRO A 232 -12.21 -17.46 8.29
C PRO A 232 -12.06 -16.15 9.08
N PRO A 233 -10.87 -15.57 9.13
CA PRO A 233 -10.67 -14.29 9.80
C PRO A 233 -11.66 -13.27 9.24
N HIS A 234 -12.33 -12.58 10.14
CA HIS A 234 -13.37 -11.60 9.78
C HIS A 234 -13.30 -10.39 10.70
N ILE A 235 -13.73 -9.25 10.19
CA ILE A 235 -13.96 -8.04 10.97
C ILE A 235 -15.43 -7.99 11.29
N GLU A 236 -15.76 -7.77 12.57
CA GLU A 236 -17.11 -7.54 13.01
C GLU A 236 -17.31 -6.05 13.32
N LEU A 237 -18.30 -5.46 12.68
CA LEU A 237 -18.77 -4.12 13.01
C LEU A 237 -20.11 -4.26 13.74
N ASP A 238 -20.15 -3.91 14.99
CA ASP A 238 -21.35 -3.85 15.79
C ASP A 238 -21.73 -2.40 16.17
N ALA A 239 -22.87 -2.22 16.83
CA ALA A 239 -23.34 -0.90 17.23
C ALA A 239 -22.39 -0.21 18.23
N PRO A 240 -21.90 -0.87 19.28
CA PRO A 240 -20.93 -0.28 20.20
C PRO A 240 -19.67 0.20 19.48
N PHE A 241 -19.12 -0.60 18.56
CA PHE A 241 -17.96 -0.21 17.77
C PHE A 241 -18.23 1.05 16.96
N LEU A 242 -19.32 1.06 16.18
CA LEU A 242 -19.64 2.19 15.29
C LEU A 242 -19.83 3.49 16.09
N TYR A 243 -20.65 3.49 17.14
CA TYR A 243 -20.96 4.73 17.88
C TYR A 243 -19.78 5.22 18.72
N ASN A 244 -18.97 4.34 19.30
CA ASN A 244 -17.73 4.75 19.94
C ASN A 244 -16.73 5.33 18.94
N LEU A 245 -16.63 4.74 17.75
CA LEU A 245 -15.78 5.28 16.69
C LEU A 245 -16.22 6.71 16.29
N VAL A 246 -17.53 6.92 16.07
CA VAL A 246 -18.09 8.24 15.76
C VAL A 246 -17.80 9.24 16.87
N ALA A 247 -18.03 8.87 18.13
CA ALA A 247 -17.79 9.74 19.30
C ALA A 247 -16.31 10.10 19.48
N ASN A 248 -15.40 9.19 19.12
CA ASN A 248 -13.95 9.44 19.24
C ASN A 248 -13.39 10.27 18.08
N ARG A 249 -14.01 10.20 16.91
CA ARG A 249 -13.54 10.88 15.69
C ARG A 249 -14.11 12.28 15.51
N ILE A 250 -15.37 12.48 15.93
CA ILE A 250 -16.06 13.76 15.83
C ILE A 250 -15.98 14.46 17.18
N LYS A 251 -15.30 15.60 17.21
CA LYS A 251 -15.17 16.40 18.43
C LYS A 251 -16.40 17.27 18.64
N GLU A 252 -16.71 17.54 19.91
CA GLU A 252 -17.64 18.60 20.24
C GLU A 252 -17.08 19.94 19.75
N ASP A 253 -17.93 20.72 19.09
CA ASP A 253 -17.58 22.04 18.60
C ASP A 253 -18.77 22.98 18.94
N PRO A 254 -18.57 24.00 19.80
CA PRO A 254 -19.63 24.96 20.15
C PRO A 254 -20.17 25.76 18.97
N GLN A 255 -19.41 25.85 17.87
CA GLN A 255 -19.82 26.53 16.65
C GLN A 255 -20.73 25.66 15.78
N VAL A 256 -20.82 24.36 16.05
CA VAL A 256 -21.68 23.42 15.32
C VAL A 256 -23.01 23.27 16.05
N SER A 257 -24.04 23.84 15.49
CA SER A 257 -25.39 23.80 16.10
C SER A 257 -26.11 22.46 15.85
N VAL A 258 -25.86 21.84 14.69
CA VAL A 258 -26.49 20.58 14.32
C VAL A 258 -25.63 19.82 13.30
N ARG A 259 -25.73 18.48 13.34
CA ARG A 259 -25.10 17.57 12.37
C ARG A 259 -26.17 16.73 11.65
N LYS A 260 -25.91 16.47 10.39
CA LYS A 260 -26.72 15.62 9.53
C LYS A 260 -25.88 14.46 9.01
N PHE A 261 -26.29 13.23 9.29
CA PHE A 261 -25.69 12.03 8.73
C PHE A 261 -26.12 11.85 7.27
N TYR A 262 -25.19 11.44 6.40
CA TYR A 262 -25.50 11.11 5.02
C TYR A 262 -25.43 9.60 4.78
N ASN A 263 -24.23 9.03 4.89
CA ASN A 263 -24.03 7.61 4.61
C ASN A 263 -22.72 7.09 5.20
N ILE A 264 -22.61 5.78 5.15
CA ILE A 264 -21.37 5.03 5.38
C ILE A 264 -21.01 4.33 4.07
N GLU A 265 -19.82 4.59 3.55
CA GLU A 265 -19.24 3.83 2.45
C GLU A 265 -18.22 2.83 3.01
N LEU A 266 -18.28 1.61 2.50
CA LEU A 266 -17.32 0.56 2.85
C LEU A 266 -16.40 0.31 1.65
N ARG A 267 -15.11 0.39 1.89
CA ARG A 267 -14.09 0.09 0.88
C ARG A 267 -13.18 -1.00 1.40
N ILE A 268 -12.94 -2.01 0.58
CA ILE A 268 -12.03 -3.09 0.90
C ILE A 268 -10.91 -3.09 -0.14
N ILE A 269 -9.68 -3.14 0.33
CA ILE A 269 -8.47 -3.21 -0.47
C ILE A 269 -7.81 -4.53 -0.15
N ASN A 270 -7.63 -5.39 -1.15
CA ASN A 270 -6.77 -6.55 -1.04
C ASN A 270 -5.46 -6.25 -1.77
N ALA A 271 -4.34 -6.65 -1.19
CA ALA A 271 -3.03 -6.60 -1.83
C ALA A 271 -2.31 -7.94 -1.64
N ASP A 272 -1.26 -8.15 -2.42
CA ASP A 272 -0.45 -9.35 -2.26
C ASP A 272 0.34 -9.35 -0.94
N HIS A 273 0.98 -10.47 -0.63
CA HIS A 273 1.77 -10.63 0.59
C HIS A 273 2.98 -9.69 0.61
N ASP A 274 3.61 -9.48 -0.54
CA ASP A 274 4.81 -8.66 -0.67
C ASP A 274 4.55 -7.19 -0.25
N PHE A 275 3.34 -6.69 -0.47
CA PHE A 275 2.93 -5.36 0.00
C PHE A 275 2.95 -5.25 1.52
N TRP A 276 2.48 -6.29 2.22
CA TRP A 276 2.52 -6.31 3.67
C TRP A 276 3.95 -6.34 4.21
N ASP A 277 4.80 -7.23 3.68
CA ASP A 277 6.19 -7.36 4.13
C ASP A 277 6.96 -6.06 3.92
N TYR A 278 6.72 -5.40 2.76
CA TYR A 278 7.33 -4.11 2.47
C TYR A 278 6.87 -3.03 3.47
N THR A 279 5.56 -2.86 3.66
CA THR A 279 5.02 -1.82 4.56
C THR A 279 5.41 -2.09 6.01
N TRP A 280 5.38 -3.35 6.43
CA TRP A 280 5.78 -3.75 7.78
C TRP A 280 7.27 -3.47 8.02
N SER A 281 8.13 -3.70 7.04
CA SER A 281 9.56 -3.42 7.15
C SER A 281 9.86 -1.93 7.43
N PHE A 282 9.02 -1.01 6.93
CA PHE A 282 9.17 0.42 7.22
C PHE A 282 8.56 0.84 8.56
N GLU A 283 7.47 0.22 8.99
CA GLU A 283 6.77 0.62 10.21
C GLU A 283 7.51 0.12 11.48
N TYR A 284 8.22 -1.01 11.41
CA TYR A 284 8.74 -1.70 12.59
C TYR A 284 10.26 -1.86 12.63
N LEU A 285 10.97 -1.67 11.51
CA LEU A 285 12.43 -1.70 11.51
C LEU A 285 12.99 -0.33 11.88
N THR A 286 13.48 -0.22 13.11
CA THR A 286 14.07 1.03 13.64
C THR A 286 15.55 1.18 13.33
N ASP A 287 16.22 0.13 12.88
CA ASP A 287 17.64 0.16 12.54
C ASP A 287 17.85 0.47 11.07
N PHE A 288 18.42 1.64 10.79
CA PHE A 288 18.76 2.14 9.44
C PHE A 288 19.74 1.25 8.67
N ASN A 289 20.23 0.17 9.25
CA ASN A 289 21.23 -0.73 8.65
C ASN A 289 20.63 -2.02 8.07
N GLU A 290 19.34 -2.27 8.22
CA GLU A 290 18.69 -3.44 7.63
C GLU A 290 18.16 -3.13 6.24
N VAL A 291 18.40 -4.06 5.31
CA VAL A 291 17.88 -3.97 3.93
C VAL A 291 16.37 -4.05 3.99
N ASN A 292 15.68 -2.99 3.57
CA ASN A 292 14.26 -3.00 3.40
C ASN A 292 13.84 -4.17 2.50
N TYR A 293 12.66 -4.74 2.78
CA TYR A 293 12.09 -5.79 1.97
C TYR A 293 12.11 -5.43 0.47
N SER A 294 12.49 -6.39 -0.36
CA SER A 294 12.48 -6.25 -1.82
C SER A 294 12.11 -7.58 -2.48
N ASN A 295 11.17 -7.56 -3.41
CA ASN A 295 10.83 -8.71 -4.27
C ASN A 295 11.39 -8.59 -5.70
N VAL A 296 12.38 -7.73 -5.90
CA VAL A 296 13.05 -7.51 -7.19
C VAL A 296 14.32 -8.33 -7.27
N THR A 297 14.35 -9.34 -8.12
CA THR A 297 15.54 -10.13 -8.42
C THR A 297 16.54 -9.32 -9.24
N ASN A 298 17.81 -9.32 -8.87
CA ASN A 298 18.88 -8.51 -9.45
C ASN A 298 18.61 -7.00 -9.41
N GLY A 299 17.87 -6.55 -8.40
CA GLY A 299 17.49 -5.17 -8.19
C GLY A 299 16.98 -4.93 -6.77
N TYR A 300 16.42 -3.75 -6.54
CA TYR A 300 15.74 -3.38 -5.31
C TYR A 300 14.35 -2.83 -5.61
N GLY A 301 13.50 -2.77 -4.59
CA GLY A 301 12.19 -2.15 -4.68
C GLY A 301 11.05 -3.14 -4.49
N LEU A 302 9.89 -2.75 -4.96
CA LEU A 302 8.64 -3.49 -4.79
C LEU A 302 7.82 -3.48 -6.08
N LEU A 303 7.45 -4.64 -6.54
CA LEU A 303 6.28 -4.80 -7.39
C LEU A 303 5.17 -5.43 -6.56
N SER A 304 4.07 -4.73 -6.41
CA SER A 304 2.89 -5.26 -5.74
C SER A 304 1.64 -5.03 -6.55
N THR A 305 0.67 -5.87 -6.32
CA THR A 305 -0.65 -5.76 -6.95
C THR A 305 -1.72 -5.62 -5.88
N TYR A 306 -2.77 -4.87 -6.23
CA TYR A 306 -3.90 -4.66 -5.34
C TYR A 306 -5.22 -4.66 -6.10
N ARG A 307 -6.31 -4.84 -5.36
CA ARG A 307 -7.68 -4.66 -5.85
C ARG A 307 -8.49 -3.87 -4.85
N ILE A 308 -9.34 -2.98 -5.36
CA ILE A 308 -10.24 -2.18 -4.53
C ILE A 308 -11.68 -2.54 -4.89
N LYS A 309 -12.47 -2.79 -3.86
CA LYS A 309 -13.93 -2.90 -3.98
C LYS A 309 -14.59 -1.86 -3.11
N THR A 310 -15.25 -0.92 -3.75
CA THR A 310 -16.11 0.05 -3.06
C THR A 310 -17.54 -0.46 -3.11
N TYR A 311 -18.15 -0.57 -1.96
CA TYR A 311 -19.54 -0.96 -1.82
C TYR A 311 -20.42 0.30 -1.82
N PRO A 312 -21.66 0.19 -2.35
CA PRO A 312 -22.58 1.33 -2.37
C PRO A 312 -22.71 1.98 -1.00
N ALA A 313 -22.89 3.27 -0.99
CA ALA A 313 -23.09 4.02 0.24
C ALA A 313 -24.38 3.53 0.97
N TYR A 314 -24.21 3.21 2.25
CA TYR A 314 -25.29 2.72 3.10
C TYR A 314 -25.84 3.82 4.00
N GLY A 315 -27.15 3.95 4.02
CA GLY A 315 -27.83 4.70 5.07
C GLY A 315 -27.86 3.91 6.40
N LEU A 316 -28.23 4.55 7.47
CA LEU A 316 -28.61 3.88 8.72
C LEU A 316 -30.12 3.59 8.73
N SER A 317 -30.53 2.47 9.35
CA SER A 317 -31.94 2.23 9.65
C SER A 317 -32.46 3.32 10.57
N TRP A 318 -33.79 3.41 10.71
CA TRP A 318 -34.39 4.39 11.63
C TRP A 318 -33.89 4.20 13.06
N GLN A 319 -33.83 2.97 13.54
CA GLN A 319 -33.34 2.64 14.88
C GLN A 319 -31.86 3.00 15.06
N SER A 320 -31.06 2.78 14.02
CA SER A 320 -29.63 3.14 14.03
C SER A 320 -29.45 4.66 14.00
N LEU A 321 -30.27 5.40 13.25
CA LEU A 321 -30.26 6.85 13.27
C LEU A 321 -30.71 7.40 14.64
N ASP A 322 -31.72 6.80 15.26
CA ASP A 322 -32.12 7.17 16.60
C ASP A 322 -31.03 6.95 17.62
N SER A 323 -30.30 5.81 17.53
CA SER A 323 -29.13 5.53 18.35
C SER A 323 -28.01 6.54 18.11
N LEU A 324 -27.76 6.96 16.85
CA LEU A 324 -26.79 8.01 16.55
C LEU A 324 -27.18 9.36 17.16
N CYS A 325 -28.46 9.72 17.09
CA CYS A 325 -28.94 11.04 17.50
C CYS A 325 -29.18 11.15 19.01
N ARG A 326 -29.64 10.07 19.65
CA ARG A 326 -30.12 10.07 21.03
C ARG A 326 -29.42 9.09 21.95
N GLY A 327 -28.62 8.19 21.38
CA GLY A 327 -27.86 7.17 22.11
C GLY A 327 -26.92 7.80 23.13
N THR A 328 -26.60 7.04 24.16
CA THR A 328 -25.78 7.52 25.29
C THR A 328 -24.40 7.97 24.88
N VAL A 329 -23.86 7.37 23.82
CA VAL A 329 -22.48 7.59 23.36
C VAL A 329 -22.36 8.82 22.47
N THR A 330 -23.36 9.10 21.60
CA THR A 330 -23.23 10.11 20.53
C THR A 330 -24.13 11.31 20.63
N ARG A 331 -25.11 11.31 21.59
CA ARG A 331 -26.10 12.40 21.76
C ARG A 331 -25.48 13.80 21.89
N HIS A 332 -24.28 13.91 22.45
CA HIS A 332 -23.56 15.17 22.63
C HIS A 332 -23.06 15.76 21.30
N LEU A 333 -22.99 14.96 20.23
CA LEU A 333 -22.55 15.39 18.91
C LEU A 333 -23.64 16.13 18.11
N ASN A 334 -24.84 16.28 18.64
CA ASN A 334 -25.95 17.04 18.03
C ASN A 334 -26.39 16.55 16.65
N PHE A 335 -26.30 15.24 16.37
CA PHE A 335 -26.94 14.68 15.17
C PHE A 335 -28.46 14.78 15.27
N LYS A 336 -29.12 15.05 14.14
CA LYS A 336 -30.56 15.11 14.02
C LYS A 336 -31.05 14.19 12.90
N ILE A 337 -32.26 13.67 13.09
CA ILE A 337 -32.98 12.90 12.07
C ILE A 337 -33.70 13.91 11.15
N TRP A 338 -33.55 13.69 9.85
CA TRP A 338 -34.14 14.52 8.80
C TRP A 338 -35.08 13.70 7.93
#